data_7fe9fb168f560b30b2bb382b057628cd
#
_entry.id   7fe9fb168f560b30b2bb382b057628cd
#
_cell.length_a   1.000
_cell.length_b   1.000
_cell.length_c   1.000
_cell.angle_alpha   90.00
_cell.angle_beta   90.00
_cell.angle_gamma   90.00
#
_symmetry.space_group_name_H-M   'P 1'
#
loop_
_entity.id
_entity.type
_entity.pdbx_description
1 polymer ?
#
loop_
_entity_poly.entity_id
_entity_poly.type
_entity_poly.pdbx_seq_one_letter_code
_entity_poly.pdbx_strand_id
1 'polypeptide(L)'
;MGKAGSDRRLWAFLLGVVAVTIGVLLHLPMFWMGRDIGFRMVGMPMDDGMIAGMYLIIAGIGVAAYGLLPRNLSQQMAASSELAVSAPEDAPLSWAHWRLMGVLVIALVIDIMKPASLGFTIPGMIDEYGVPRETVSMVPFVALIGTVLGSFVWGWVADIYGRKASILLSAVMFVGTSICGAMPSLAWNIGMCFMMGAAAGGMLPVTYALLAEMMPSRHRGWSLVLVGGLGAVGGYAAASLIAAWLEPVFSWRILWLANLPSGLLLVMLGAFIPESAKFLVARGRQAEAAKVMARFGSGVHRITPAETAARGPATAPMARAYAGKLAALSLTAICWGLVNFGLLLWLPVELIARGYSMEVSSRLLAASALIALPTVFLVAWIYHAWSTKKSLLAAIAVTLLGLAGVLWLALSDGASPILPVALLIVGSNGIIAMLLPYTAESFPLRIRGRATGWVAACSKLGGVFAQALAIMAIIPTLAVSALMIAAPMALSLLLAARFGRETRGADLRDLDPEGHVFDKSGL
;
A
#
# COMPACT_ATOMS: atom_id res chain seq x y z
N MET A 1 -28.77 9.42 17.70
CA MET A 1 -28.85 10.36 16.55
C MET A 1 -29.86 9.79 15.58
N GLY A 2 -30.96 10.52 15.30
CA GLY A 2 -32.06 10.02 14.48
C GLY A 2 -31.66 9.81 13.01
N LYS A 3 -32.44 9.00 12.27
CA LYS A 3 -32.28 8.70 10.84
C LYS A 3 -31.96 9.93 9.99
N ALA A 4 -32.61 11.08 10.25
CA ALA A 4 -32.38 12.33 9.54
C ALA A 4 -30.94 12.89 9.63
N GLY A 5 -30.22 12.67 10.73
CA GLY A 5 -28.82 13.09 10.87
C GLY A 5 -27.84 12.19 10.14
N SER A 6 -28.16 10.91 10.00
CA SER A 6 -27.41 9.94 9.19
C SER A 6 -27.55 10.24 7.71
N ASP A 7 -28.77 10.58 7.26
CA ASP A 7 -29.06 10.87 5.85
C ASP A 7 -28.36 12.15 5.37
N ARG A 8 -28.37 13.23 6.18
CA ARG A 8 -27.65 14.48 5.84
C ARG A 8 -26.15 14.27 5.64
N ARG A 9 -25.52 13.39 6.42
CA ARG A 9 -24.09 13.10 6.31
C ARG A 9 -23.75 12.27 5.09
N LEU A 10 -24.59 11.28 4.77
CA LEU A 10 -24.45 10.51 3.55
C LEU A 10 -24.56 11.43 2.32
N TRP A 11 -25.53 12.35 2.31
CA TRP A 11 -25.65 13.34 1.24
C TRP A 11 -24.46 14.28 1.16
N ALA A 12 -23.91 14.73 2.28
CA ALA A 12 -22.70 15.55 2.28
C ALA A 12 -21.50 14.77 1.68
N PHE A 13 -21.32 13.49 2.05
CA PHE A 13 -20.29 12.66 1.45
C PHE A 13 -20.48 12.51 -0.06
N LEU A 14 -21.68 12.18 -0.52
CA LEU A 14 -21.98 12.02 -1.94
C LEU A 14 -21.78 13.32 -2.72
N LEU A 15 -22.24 14.46 -2.17
CA LEU A 15 -22.00 15.78 -2.75
C LEU A 15 -20.51 16.09 -2.86
N GLY A 16 -19.72 15.75 -1.84
CA GLY A 16 -18.26 15.89 -1.88
C GLY A 16 -17.63 15.06 -2.98
N VAL A 17 -18.04 13.79 -3.13
CA VAL A 17 -17.56 12.90 -4.22
C VAL A 17 -17.92 13.47 -5.58
N VAL A 18 -19.17 13.93 -5.77
CA VAL A 18 -19.62 14.56 -7.03
C VAL A 18 -18.82 15.83 -7.32
N ALA A 19 -18.61 16.68 -6.31
CA ALA A 19 -17.81 17.91 -6.46
C ALA A 19 -16.38 17.62 -6.89
N VAL A 20 -15.70 16.64 -6.24
CA VAL A 20 -14.35 16.22 -6.64
C VAL A 20 -14.34 15.68 -8.06
N THR A 21 -15.33 14.85 -8.41
CA THR A 21 -15.44 14.28 -9.77
C THR A 21 -15.62 15.35 -10.82
N ILE A 22 -16.54 16.31 -10.61
CA ILE A 22 -16.74 17.46 -11.52
C ILE A 22 -15.45 18.27 -11.60
N GLY A 23 -14.79 18.53 -10.46
CA GLY A 23 -13.53 19.26 -10.42
C GLY A 23 -12.44 18.60 -11.28
N VAL A 24 -12.36 17.26 -11.27
CA VAL A 24 -11.44 16.53 -12.16
C VAL A 24 -11.87 16.62 -13.62
N LEU A 25 -13.16 16.48 -13.90
CA LEU A 25 -13.70 16.55 -15.26
C LEU A 25 -13.48 17.92 -15.91
N LEU A 26 -13.43 19.01 -15.14
CA LEU A 26 -13.11 20.37 -15.64
C LEU A 26 -11.66 20.49 -16.19
N HIS A 27 -10.79 19.54 -15.92
CA HIS A 27 -9.44 19.50 -16.48
C HIS A 27 -9.36 18.71 -17.81
N LEU A 28 -10.40 17.93 -18.17
CA LEU A 28 -10.41 17.13 -19.40
C LEU A 28 -10.41 17.99 -20.68
N PRO A 29 -11.11 19.16 -20.76
CA PRO A 29 -11.05 19.98 -21.98
C PRO A 29 -9.65 20.37 -22.36
N MET A 30 -8.81 20.80 -21.41
CA MET A 30 -7.41 21.12 -21.67
C MET A 30 -6.61 19.89 -22.14
N PHE A 31 -6.80 18.74 -21.51
CA PHE A 31 -6.17 17.49 -21.97
C PHE A 31 -6.56 17.17 -23.41
N TRP A 32 -7.85 17.33 -23.76
CA TRP A 32 -8.34 17.06 -25.11
C TRP A 32 -7.84 18.07 -26.15
N MET A 33 -7.67 19.35 -25.80
CA MET A 33 -7.05 20.36 -26.66
C MET A 33 -5.60 20.02 -27.03
N GLY A 34 -4.90 19.31 -26.14
CA GLY A 34 -3.55 18.80 -26.41
C GLY A 34 -3.47 17.68 -27.46
N ARG A 35 -4.59 17.14 -27.94
CA ARG A 35 -4.64 15.99 -28.85
C ARG A 35 -3.82 16.20 -30.13
N ASP A 36 -3.93 17.37 -30.75
CA ASP A 36 -3.30 17.66 -32.04
C ASP A 36 -1.78 17.93 -31.91
N ILE A 37 -1.28 18.09 -30.68
CA ILE A 37 0.14 18.26 -30.34
C ILE A 37 0.70 17.05 -29.56
N GLY A 38 0.07 15.87 -29.70
CA GLY A 38 0.50 14.63 -29.02
C GLY A 38 0.29 14.66 -27.50
N PHE A 39 -0.72 15.37 -27.02
CA PHE A 39 -1.05 15.57 -25.60
C PHE A 39 0.07 16.23 -24.77
N ARG A 40 0.97 16.98 -25.44
CA ARG A 40 1.98 17.83 -24.78
C ARG A 40 1.30 19.08 -24.24
N MET A 41 1.40 19.31 -22.93
CA MET A 41 0.70 20.41 -22.25
C MET A 41 1.65 21.42 -21.61
N VAL A 42 2.96 21.23 -21.79
CA VAL A 42 3.99 22.12 -21.23
C VAL A 42 3.81 23.52 -21.75
N GLY A 43 3.74 24.50 -20.82
CA GLY A 43 3.61 25.91 -21.14
C GLY A 43 2.20 26.35 -21.54
N MET A 44 1.22 25.46 -21.59
CA MET A 44 -0.17 25.86 -21.79
C MET A 44 -0.69 26.61 -20.56
N PRO A 45 -1.34 27.78 -20.74
CA PRO A 45 -1.93 28.49 -19.61
C PRO A 45 -3.09 27.69 -19.01
N MET A 46 -3.18 27.67 -17.68
CA MET A 46 -4.36 27.11 -17.01
C MET A 46 -5.57 28.03 -17.26
N ASP A 47 -6.65 27.45 -17.70
CA ASP A 47 -7.90 28.17 -17.91
C ASP A 47 -8.71 28.34 -16.60
N ASP A 48 -9.72 29.19 -16.63
CA ASP A 48 -10.60 29.44 -15.47
C ASP A 48 -11.33 28.17 -15.05
N GLY A 49 -11.60 27.24 -15.97
CA GLY A 49 -12.23 25.94 -15.70
C GLY A 49 -11.34 25.04 -14.85
N MET A 50 -10.05 24.98 -15.14
CA MET A 50 -9.08 24.22 -14.34
C MET A 50 -8.92 24.81 -12.94
N ILE A 51 -8.83 26.15 -12.84
CA ILE A 51 -8.72 26.83 -11.55
C ILE A 51 -9.98 26.58 -10.70
N ALA A 52 -11.16 26.72 -11.29
CA ALA A 52 -12.43 26.40 -10.63
C ALA A 52 -12.49 24.92 -10.23
N GLY A 53 -11.98 24.01 -11.08
CA GLY A 53 -11.86 22.59 -10.81
C GLY A 53 -11.00 22.28 -9.59
N MET A 54 -9.84 22.95 -9.43
CA MET A 54 -8.98 22.80 -8.25
C MET A 54 -9.70 23.22 -6.96
N TYR A 55 -10.38 24.39 -6.97
CA TYR A 55 -11.17 24.82 -5.81
C TYR A 55 -12.30 23.84 -5.50
N LEU A 56 -12.95 23.31 -6.52
CA LEU A 56 -14.04 22.35 -6.36
C LEU A 56 -13.53 21.01 -5.79
N ILE A 57 -12.35 20.55 -6.18
CA ILE A 57 -11.69 19.36 -5.60
C ILE A 57 -11.41 19.58 -4.10
N ILE A 58 -10.79 20.70 -3.74
CA ILE A 58 -10.46 21.00 -2.34
C ILE A 58 -11.73 21.11 -1.50
N ALA A 59 -12.71 21.88 -1.96
CA ALA A 59 -14.00 22.01 -1.29
C ALA A 59 -14.72 20.66 -1.19
N GLY A 60 -14.73 19.88 -2.26
CA GLY A 60 -15.34 18.55 -2.32
C GLY A 60 -14.74 17.56 -1.34
N ILE A 61 -13.39 17.53 -1.21
CA ILE A 61 -12.70 16.74 -0.18
C ILE A 61 -13.12 17.18 1.22
N GLY A 62 -13.20 18.49 1.48
CA GLY A 62 -13.68 19.04 2.76
C GLY A 62 -15.12 18.63 3.08
N VAL A 63 -16.02 18.70 2.11
CA VAL A 63 -17.43 18.30 2.26
C VAL A 63 -17.55 16.78 2.45
N ALA A 64 -16.77 15.97 1.73
CA ALA A 64 -16.73 14.52 1.92
C ALA A 64 -16.21 14.16 3.31
N ALA A 65 -15.14 14.83 3.76
CA ALA A 65 -14.61 14.66 5.11
C ALA A 65 -15.65 15.01 6.17
N TYR A 66 -16.35 16.13 6.04
CA TYR A 66 -17.47 16.51 6.94
C TYR A 66 -18.56 15.43 6.99
N GLY A 67 -18.88 14.81 5.84
CA GLY A 67 -19.86 13.73 5.75
C GLY A 67 -19.44 12.45 6.49
N LEU A 68 -18.16 12.12 6.45
CA LEU A 68 -17.61 10.90 7.04
C LEU A 68 -17.20 11.08 8.51
N LEU A 69 -16.65 12.24 8.89
CA LEU A 69 -16.01 12.45 10.18
C LEU A 69 -17.01 12.93 11.26
N PRO A 70 -17.09 12.31 12.43
CA PRO A 70 -17.98 12.72 13.53
C PRO A 70 -17.40 13.86 14.37
N ARG A 71 -18.25 14.52 15.18
CA ARG A 71 -17.90 15.72 15.96
C ARG A 71 -17.24 15.46 17.33
N ASN A 72 -17.46 14.29 17.96
CA ASN A 72 -17.04 14.03 19.35
C ASN A 72 -15.83 13.09 19.42
N LEU A 73 -14.62 13.65 19.22
CA LEU A 73 -13.38 12.87 19.10
C LEU A 73 -12.91 12.21 20.42
N SER A 74 -12.79 12.99 21.49
CA SER A 74 -12.09 12.56 22.71
C SER A 74 -12.77 11.40 23.46
N GLN A 75 -14.10 11.44 23.55
CA GLN A 75 -14.86 10.38 24.22
C GLN A 75 -14.84 9.06 23.44
N GLN A 76 -14.76 9.12 22.11
CA GLN A 76 -14.77 7.94 21.26
C GLN A 76 -13.41 7.22 21.23
N MET A 77 -12.32 7.95 21.35
CA MET A 77 -10.98 7.37 21.46
C MET A 77 -10.84 6.56 22.75
N ALA A 78 -11.26 7.11 23.89
CA ALA A 78 -11.19 6.43 25.18
C ALA A 78 -12.02 5.14 25.16
N ALA A 79 -13.26 5.18 24.67
CA ALA A 79 -14.15 4.03 24.61
C ALA A 79 -13.63 2.92 23.67
N SER A 80 -12.95 3.26 22.57
CA SER A 80 -12.43 2.26 21.62
C SER A 80 -11.17 1.57 22.12
N SER A 81 -10.38 2.21 22.96
CA SER A 81 -9.14 1.61 23.50
C SER A 81 -9.39 0.46 24.46
N GLU A 82 -10.55 0.43 25.12
CA GLU A 82 -10.93 -0.60 26.08
C GLU A 82 -11.53 -1.87 25.44
N LEU A 83 -11.71 -1.89 24.13
CA LEU A 83 -12.37 -2.97 23.41
C LEU A 83 -11.39 -3.79 22.56
N ALA A 84 -11.57 -5.09 22.53
CA ALA A 84 -10.88 -5.99 21.62
C ALA A 84 -11.89 -6.77 20.76
N VAL A 85 -11.49 -7.13 19.55
CA VAL A 85 -12.24 -8.01 18.66
C VAL A 85 -11.54 -9.36 18.66
N SER A 86 -12.28 -10.41 18.90
CA SER A 86 -11.82 -11.78 18.73
C SER A 86 -12.81 -12.57 17.87
N ALA A 87 -12.27 -13.41 17.00
CA ALA A 87 -13.03 -14.48 16.37
C ALA A 87 -12.54 -15.81 16.94
N PRO A 88 -13.40 -16.82 17.10
CA PRO A 88 -12.97 -18.16 17.48
C PRO A 88 -11.88 -18.66 16.53
N GLU A 89 -10.85 -19.34 17.06
CA GLU A 89 -9.71 -19.79 16.26
C GLU A 89 -10.12 -20.71 15.11
N ASP A 90 -11.11 -21.57 15.35
CA ASP A 90 -11.61 -22.58 14.43
C ASP A 90 -12.89 -22.18 13.70
N ALA A 91 -13.27 -20.90 13.71
CA ALA A 91 -14.46 -20.46 12.99
C ALA A 91 -14.30 -20.72 11.47
N PRO A 92 -15.30 -21.34 10.81
CA PRO A 92 -15.22 -21.61 9.38
C PRO A 92 -15.30 -20.30 8.57
N LEU A 93 -14.60 -20.25 7.44
CA LEU A 93 -14.72 -19.14 6.51
C LEU A 93 -16.11 -19.11 5.85
N SER A 94 -16.84 -18.03 6.07
CA SER A 94 -18.13 -17.76 5.43
C SER A 94 -17.93 -17.05 4.09
N TRP A 95 -18.96 -17.02 3.24
CA TRP A 95 -18.98 -16.23 2.01
C TRP A 95 -18.69 -14.73 2.26
N ALA A 96 -19.02 -14.20 3.45
CA ALA A 96 -18.72 -12.82 3.80
C ALA A 96 -17.20 -12.54 3.84
N HIS A 97 -16.40 -13.49 4.33
CA HIS A 97 -14.94 -13.39 4.36
C HIS A 97 -14.36 -13.34 2.93
N TRP A 98 -14.78 -14.26 2.06
CA TRP A 98 -14.33 -14.29 0.65
C TRP A 98 -14.70 -13.03 -0.11
N ARG A 99 -15.93 -12.54 0.08
CA ARG A 99 -16.38 -11.28 -0.52
C ARG A 99 -15.56 -10.10 -0.02
N LEU A 100 -15.28 -10.04 1.30
CA LEU A 100 -14.45 -8.98 1.87
C LEU A 100 -13.04 -9.04 1.29
N MET A 101 -12.41 -10.21 1.24
CA MET A 101 -11.10 -10.38 0.63
C MET A 101 -11.08 -9.90 -0.82
N GLY A 102 -12.06 -10.29 -1.63
CA GLY A 102 -12.17 -9.86 -3.04
C GLY A 102 -12.29 -8.34 -3.18
N VAL A 103 -13.13 -7.70 -2.38
CA VAL A 103 -13.26 -6.23 -2.36
C VAL A 103 -11.96 -5.56 -1.94
N LEU A 104 -11.28 -6.08 -0.92
CA LEU A 104 -10.02 -5.51 -0.45
C LEU A 104 -8.86 -5.74 -1.44
N VAL A 105 -8.86 -6.85 -2.17
CA VAL A 105 -7.91 -7.06 -3.28
C VAL A 105 -8.09 -5.98 -4.33
N ILE A 106 -9.32 -5.74 -4.80
CA ILE A 106 -9.58 -4.70 -5.81
C ILE A 106 -9.18 -3.33 -5.27
N ALA A 107 -9.50 -3.03 -4.00
CA ALA A 107 -9.11 -1.78 -3.37
C ALA A 107 -7.59 -1.58 -3.36
N LEU A 108 -6.82 -2.62 -3.01
CA LEU A 108 -5.35 -2.55 -3.00
C LEU A 108 -4.75 -2.52 -4.41
N VAL A 109 -5.35 -3.22 -5.39
CA VAL A 109 -4.94 -3.10 -6.80
C VAL A 109 -5.04 -1.65 -7.26
N ILE A 110 -6.17 -0.99 -6.99
CA ILE A 110 -6.38 0.42 -7.35
C ILE A 110 -5.39 1.34 -6.61
N ASP A 111 -5.17 1.10 -5.32
CA ASP A 111 -4.25 1.90 -4.50
C ASP A 111 -2.80 1.82 -4.99
N ILE A 112 -2.34 0.60 -5.29
CA ILE A 112 -0.94 0.35 -5.71
C ILE A 112 -0.71 0.69 -7.18
N MET A 113 -1.73 0.59 -8.04
CA MET A 113 -1.64 0.95 -9.44
C MET A 113 -1.12 2.38 -9.64
N LYS A 114 -1.57 3.32 -8.83
CA LYS A 114 -1.22 4.74 -8.98
C LYS A 114 0.25 5.05 -8.71
N PRO A 115 0.85 4.70 -7.55
CA PRO A 115 2.28 4.87 -7.37
C PRO A 115 3.12 4.00 -8.32
N ALA A 116 2.61 2.83 -8.75
CA ALA A 116 3.28 2.01 -9.75
C ALA A 116 3.33 2.71 -11.12
N SER A 117 2.31 3.49 -11.46
CA SER A 117 2.26 4.27 -12.71
C SER A 117 3.39 5.31 -12.81
N LEU A 118 3.97 5.77 -11.69
CA LEU A 118 5.10 6.70 -11.70
C LEU A 118 6.25 6.20 -12.58
N GLY A 119 6.60 4.92 -12.50
CA GLY A 119 7.68 4.36 -13.30
C GLY A 119 7.45 4.48 -14.82
N PHE A 120 6.20 4.40 -15.24
CA PHE A 120 5.80 4.51 -16.64
C PHE A 120 5.64 5.97 -17.09
N THR A 121 5.32 6.91 -16.20
CA THR A 121 5.19 8.33 -16.53
C THR A 121 6.53 9.07 -16.64
N ILE A 122 7.57 8.61 -15.93
CA ILE A 122 8.88 9.27 -15.84
C ILE A 122 9.52 9.48 -17.21
N PRO A 123 9.60 8.50 -18.14
CA PRO A 123 10.20 8.72 -19.46
C PRO A 123 9.52 9.85 -20.23
N GLY A 124 8.18 9.85 -20.25
CA GLY A 124 7.41 10.89 -20.90
C GLY A 124 7.57 12.26 -20.25
N MET A 125 7.75 12.33 -18.92
CA MET A 125 8.05 13.58 -18.22
C MET A 125 9.43 14.14 -18.60
N ILE A 126 10.46 13.29 -18.70
CA ILE A 126 11.80 13.68 -19.12
C ILE A 126 11.74 14.30 -20.52
N ASP A 127 11.08 13.63 -21.46
CA ASP A 127 10.97 14.10 -22.85
C ASP A 127 10.14 15.38 -22.96
N GLU A 128 8.99 15.43 -22.30
CA GLU A 128 8.07 16.56 -22.46
C GLU A 128 8.53 17.82 -21.74
N TYR A 129 9.07 17.70 -20.51
CA TYR A 129 9.56 18.87 -19.76
C TYR A 129 10.99 19.27 -20.15
N GLY A 130 11.72 18.44 -20.92
CA GLY A 130 13.09 18.70 -21.32
C GLY A 130 14.05 18.82 -20.13
N VAL A 131 13.81 18.07 -19.06
CA VAL A 131 14.58 18.14 -17.82
C VAL A 131 15.36 16.85 -17.59
N PRO A 132 16.52 16.92 -16.93
CA PRO A 132 17.33 15.73 -16.65
C PRO A 132 16.66 14.82 -15.62
N ARG A 133 17.15 13.58 -15.57
CA ARG A 133 16.66 12.51 -14.68
C ARG A 133 16.65 12.92 -13.20
N GLU A 134 17.67 13.67 -12.77
CA GLU A 134 17.83 14.17 -11.41
C GLU A 134 16.64 15.04 -11.00
N THR A 135 16.22 15.93 -11.89
CA THR A 135 15.09 16.83 -11.64
C THR A 135 13.77 16.07 -11.57
N VAL A 136 13.53 15.11 -12.49
CA VAL A 136 12.29 14.31 -12.47
C VAL A 136 12.24 13.37 -11.26
N SER A 137 13.39 12.96 -10.71
CA SER A 137 13.47 12.15 -9.48
C SER A 137 12.81 12.83 -8.27
N MET A 138 12.63 14.15 -8.29
CA MET A 138 11.83 14.87 -7.29
C MET A 138 10.37 14.39 -7.24
N VAL A 139 9.80 13.94 -8.34
CA VAL A 139 8.41 13.46 -8.41
C VAL A 139 8.20 12.21 -7.54
N PRO A 140 8.89 11.08 -7.75
CA PRO A 140 8.75 9.92 -6.89
C PRO A 140 9.30 10.14 -5.47
N PHE A 141 10.32 10.98 -5.28
CA PHE A 141 10.83 11.34 -3.96
C PHE A 141 9.75 11.99 -3.09
N VAL A 142 9.12 13.03 -3.62
CA VAL A 142 8.06 13.77 -2.90
C VAL A 142 6.81 12.91 -2.72
N ALA A 143 6.47 12.04 -3.68
CA ALA A 143 5.39 11.08 -3.54
C ALA A 143 5.64 10.09 -2.38
N LEU A 144 6.87 9.58 -2.24
CA LEU A 144 7.24 8.70 -1.13
C LEU A 144 7.18 9.40 0.23
N ILE A 145 7.64 10.65 0.32
CA ILE A 145 7.49 11.48 1.53
C ILE A 145 5.99 11.63 1.86
N GLY A 146 5.17 11.96 0.87
CA GLY A 146 3.72 12.01 1.02
C GLY A 146 3.17 10.69 1.56
N THR A 147 3.62 9.55 1.03
CA THR A 147 3.19 8.21 1.48
C THR A 147 3.57 7.94 2.94
N VAL A 148 4.77 8.34 3.37
CA VAL A 148 5.19 8.21 4.78
C VAL A 148 4.29 9.04 5.67
N LEU A 149 4.10 10.32 5.38
CA LEU A 149 3.23 11.20 6.16
C LEU A 149 1.78 10.73 6.14
N GLY A 150 1.29 10.31 4.97
CA GLY A 150 -0.05 9.75 4.81
C GLY A 150 -0.27 8.51 5.66
N SER A 151 0.72 7.63 5.77
CA SER A 151 0.61 6.42 6.61
C SER A 151 0.33 6.74 8.08
N PHE A 152 0.97 7.78 8.63
CA PHE A 152 0.69 8.24 9.99
C PHE A 152 -0.69 8.88 10.11
N VAL A 153 -1.04 9.77 9.18
CA VAL A 153 -2.33 10.49 9.19
C VAL A 153 -3.49 9.51 9.06
N TRP A 154 -3.44 8.58 8.11
CA TRP A 154 -4.52 7.63 7.89
C TRP A 154 -4.61 6.57 8.99
N GLY A 155 -3.50 6.16 9.60
CA GLY A 155 -3.52 5.31 10.78
C GLY A 155 -4.28 5.98 11.92
N TRP A 156 -3.96 7.24 12.20
CA TRP A 156 -4.64 8.06 13.19
C TRP A 156 -6.13 8.29 12.84
N VAL A 157 -6.43 8.62 11.59
CA VAL A 157 -7.82 8.78 11.10
C VAL A 157 -8.60 7.48 11.24
N ALA A 158 -8.02 6.33 10.91
CA ALA A 158 -8.68 5.03 11.02
C ALA A 158 -9.00 4.64 12.46
N ASP A 159 -8.15 5.00 13.40
CA ASP A 159 -8.39 4.74 14.83
C ASP A 159 -9.49 5.63 15.41
N ILE A 160 -9.60 6.87 14.94
CA ILE A 160 -10.59 7.82 15.43
C ILE A 160 -11.94 7.71 14.71
N TYR A 161 -11.91 7.57 13.39
CA TYR A 161 -13.09 7.71 12.54
C TYR A 161 -13.59 6.39 11.96
N GLY A 162 -12.81 5.31 12.12
CA GLY A 162 -13.11 3.99 11.63
C GLY A 162 -12.39 3.63 10.34
N ARG A 163 -12.27 2.32 10.11
CA ARG A 163 -11.50 1.77 8.98
C ARG A 163 -12.16 2.12 7.65
N LYS A 164 -13.48 1.98 7.57
CA LYS A 164 -14.26 2.30 6.37
C LYS A 164 -14.20 3.77 6.00
N ALA A 165 -14.35 4.67 6.97
CA ALA A 165 -14.28 6.12 6.72
C ALA A 165 -12.90 6.54 6.20
N SER A 166 -11.83 5.96 6.76
CA SER A 166 -10.46 6.20 6.31
C SER A 166 -10.25 5.75 4.86
N ILE A 167 -10.69 4.54 4.51
CA ILE A 167 -10.60 4.01 3.13
C ILE A 167 -11.37 4.90 2.15
N LEU A 168 -12.59 5.31 2.49
CA LEU A 168 -13.42 6.15 1.62
C LEU A 168 -12.84 7.54 1.42
N LEU A 169 -12.34 8.17 2.46
CA LEU A 169 -11.74 9.50 2.34
C LEU A 169 -10.44 9.48 1.56
N SER A 170 -9.60 8.45 1.77
CA SER A 170 -8.41 8.19 0.94
C SER A 170 -8.81 8.01 -0.53
N ALA A 171 -9.89 7.26 -0.82
CA ALA A 171 -10.39 7.07 -2.17
C ALA A 171 -10.85 8.40 -2.83
N VAL A 172 -11.51 9.28 -2.09
CA VAL A 172 -11.92 10.62 -2.59
C VAL A 172 -10.69 11.47 -2.92
N MET A 173 -9.68 11.49 -2.05
CA MET A 173 -8.41 12.17 -2.33
C MET A 173 -7.70 11.56 -3.55
N PHE A 174 -7.77 10.24 -3.68
CA PHE A 174 -7.22 9.52 -4.82
C PHE A 174 -7.86 9.95 -6.15
N VAL A 175 -9.20 10.12 -6.18
CA VAL A 175 -9.91 10.71 -7.33
C VAL A 175 -9.40 12.12 -7.62
N GLY A 176 -9.30 12.98 -6.61
CA GLY A 176 -8.86 14.37 -6.78
C GLY A 176 -7.47 14.50 -7.39
N THR A 177 -6.55 13.59 -7.07
CA THR A 177 -5.18 13.63 -7.62
C THR A 177 -5.07 13.06 -9.05
N SER A 178 -6.17 12.66 -9.69
CA SER A 178 -6.17 12.25 -11.11
C SER A 178 -5.87 13.41 -12.07
N ILE A 179 -6.03 14.66 -11.61
CA ILE A 179 -5.68 15.86 -12.40
C ILE A 179 -4.18 16.01 -12.69
N CYS A 180 -3.31 15.24 -12.05
CA CYS A 180 -1.87 15.25 -12.36
C CYS A 180 -1.59 15.14 -13.88
N GLY A 181 -2.43 14.38 -14.61
CA GLY A 181 -2.32 14.21 -16.05
C GLY A 181 -2.58 15.47 -16.86
N ALA A 182 -3.28 16.46 -16.31
CA ALA A 182 -3.62 17.70 -16.96
C ALA A 182 -2.72 18.88 -16.51
N MET A 183 -1.72 18.66 -15.66
CA MET A 183 -0.86 19.72 -15.14
C MET A 183 0.18 20.20 -16.17
N PRO A 184 0.28 21.52 -16.42
CA PRO A 184 1.14 22.07 -17.46
C PRO A 184 2.62 22.22 -17.05
N SER A 185 2.96 22.07 -15.78
CA SER A 185 4.35 22.22 -15.31
C SER A 185 4.78 21.08 -14.38
N LEU A 186 6.09 20.82 -14.35
CA LEU A 186 6.68 19.83 -13.47
C LEU A 186 6.45 20.17 -11.98
N ALA A 187 6.50 21.46 -11.61
CA ALA A 187 6.27 21.90 -10.24
C ALA A 187 4.86 21.51 -9.73
N TRP A 188 3.83 21.69 -10.57
CA TRP A 188 2.48 21.23 -10.25
C TRP A 188 2.42 19.72 -10.11
N ASN A 189 3.08 18.95 -11.00
CA ASN A 189 3.15 17.50 -10.88
C ASN A 189 3.83 17.06 -9.59
N ILE A 190 4.92 17.68 -9.17
CA ILE A 190 5.60 17.40 -7.89
C ILE A 190 4.63 17.60 -6.71
N GLY A 191 3.94 18.75 -6.66
CA GLY A 191 2.97 19.03 -5.60
C GLY A 191 1.80 18.05 -5.58
N MET A 192 1.26 17.72 -6.75
CA MET A 192 0.16 16.75 -6.88
C MET A 192 0.60 15.33 -6.52
N CYS A 193 1.84 14.93 -6.85
CA CYS A 193 2.39 13.63 -6.48
C CYS A 193 2.62 13.50 -4.97
N PHE A 194 2.93 14.60 -4.27
CA PHE A 194 2.90 14.62 -2.80
C PHE A 194 1.51 14.26 -2.27
N MET A 195 0.47 14.94 -2.77
CA MET A 195 -0.92 14.69 -2.36
C MET A 195 -1.38 13.26 -2.71
N MET A 196 -0.94 12.76 -3.87
CA MET A 196 -1.17 11.37 -4.27
C MET A 196 -0.53 10.38 -3.28
N GLY A 197 0.73 10.61 -2.95
CA GLY A 197 1.43 9.79 -1.96
C GLY A 197 0.74 9.83 -0.61
N ALA A 198 0.34 11.02 -0.16
CA ALA A 198 -0.40 11.20 1.09
C ALA A 198 -1.75 10.46 1.07
N ALA A 199 -2.44 10.41 -0.05
CA ALA A 199 -3.68 9.63 -0.20
C ALA A 199 -3.41 8.11 -0.12
N ALA A 200 -2.39 7.60 -0.82
CA ALA A 200 -2.07 6.17 -0.89
C ALA A 200 -1.46 5.61 0.42
N GLY A 201 -0.83 6.45 1.24
CA GLY A 201 -0.04 5.98 2.40
C GLY A 201 -0.80 5.16 3.43
N GLY A 202 -2.10 5.31 3.54
CA GLY A 202 -2.91 4.65 4.58
C GLY A 202 -3.69 3.42 4.14
N MET A 203 -3.86 3.20 2.86
CA MET A 203 -4.77 2.16 2.38
C MET A 203 -4.32 0.75 2.81
N LEU A 204 -3.07 0.40 2.59
CA LEU A 204 -2.53 -0.91 2.94
C LEU A 204 -2.62 -1.22 4.45
N PRO A 205 -2.12 -0.37 5.38
CA PRO A 205 -2.21 -0.68 6.79
C PRO A 205 -3.65 -0.70 7.32
N VAL A 206 -4.53 0.19 6.84
CA VAL A 206 -5.94 0.21 7.24
C VAL A 206 -6.68 -1.02 6.73
N THR A 207 -6.42 -1.45 5.50
CA THR A 207 -6.96 -2.69 4.92
C THR A 207 -6.51 -3.92 5.70
N TYR A 208 -5.23 -4.00 6.06
CA TYR A 208 -4.70 -5.09 6.86
C TYR A 208 -5.31 -5.12 8.26
N ALA A 209 -5.48 -3.96 8.90
CA ALA A 209 -6.12 -3.88 10.21
C ALA A 209 -7.58 -4.37 10.14
N LEU A 210 -8.33 -3.91 9.13
CA LEU A 210 -9.72 -4.34 8.94
C LEU A 210 -9.82 -5.85 8.68
N LEU A 211 -8.98 -6.39 7.78
CA LEU A 211 -8.98 -7.81 7.45
C LEU A 211 -8.60 -8.65 8.68
N ALA A 212 -7.59 -8.24 9.44
CA ALA A 212 -7.16 -8.92 10.65
C ALA A 212 -8.22 -8.94 11.75
N GLU A 213 -9.08 -7.91 11.82
CA GLU A 213 -10.21 -7.87 12.76
C GLU A 213 -11.37 -8.79 12.35
N MET A 214 -11.53 -9.05 11.05
CA MET A 214 -12.65 -9.83 10.51
C MET A 214 -12.31 -11.32 10.33
N MET A 215 -11.04 -11.66 10.16
CA MET A 215 -10.61 -13.04 9.87
C MET A 215 -10.41 -13.86 11.14
N PRO A 216 -10.87 -15.15 11.16
CA PRO A 216 -10.51 -16.11 12.20
C PRO A 216 -8.99 -16.24 12.35
N SER A 217 -8.50 -16.45 13.57
CA SER A 217 -7.05 -16.44 13.87
C SER A 217 -6.25 -17.40 13.00
N ARG A 218 -6.78 -18.62 12.78
CA ARG A 218 -6.18 -19.65 11.92
C ARG A 218 -5.99 -19.21 10.46
N HIS A 219 -6.89 -18.38 9.94
CA HIS A 219 -6.92 -17.96 8.55
C HIS A 219 -6.32 -16.57 8.31
N ARG A 220 -5.99 -15.84 9.36
CA ARG A 220 -5.54 -14.44 9.31
C ARG A 220 -4.23 -14.27 8.53
N GLY A 221 -3.20 -15.06 8.83
CA GLY A 221 -1.88 -14.91 8.23
C GLY A 221 -1.92 -15.01 6.70
N TRP A 222 -2.38 -16.16 6.18
CA TRP A 222 -2.40 -16.38 4.74
C TRP A 222 -3.37 -15.45 3.98
N SER A 223 -4.49 -15.04 4.62
CA SER A 223 -5.42 -14.11 3.98
C SER A 223 -4.82 -12.71 3.80
N LEU A 224 -4.05 -12.24 4.79
CA LEU A 224 -3.29 -10.99 4.66
C LEU A 224 -2.24 -11.08 3.55
N VAL A 225 -1.51 -12.20 3.50
CA VAL A 225 -0.50 -12.46 2.45
C VAL A 225 -1.16 -12.49 1.07
N LEU A 226 -2.29 -13.17 0.93
CA LEU A 226 -3.01 -13.28 -0.34
C LEU A 226 -3.54 -11.92 -0.81
N VAL A 227 -4.24 -11.20 0.08
CA VAL A 227 -4.83 -9.89 -0.26
C VAL A 227 -3.75 -8.87 -0.58
N GLY A 228 -2.69 -8.80 0.22
CA GLY A 228 -1.58 -7.89 -0.02
C GLY A 228 -0.78 -8.23 -1.28
N GLY A 229 -0.50 -9.51 -1.50
CA GLY A 229 0.24 -9.97 -2.68
C GLY A 229 -0.54 -9.74 -3.98
N LEU A 230 -1.84 -10.09 -4.02
CA LEU A 230 -2.70 -9.81 -5.18
C LEU A 230 -2.84 -8.31 -5.42
N GLY A 231 -2.95 -7.50 -4.36
CA GLY A 231 -2.95 -6.04 -4.46
C GLY A 231 -1.68 -5.51 -5.09
N ALA A 232 -0.52 -5.96 -4.61
CA ALA A 232 0.78 -5.48 -5.06
C ALA A 232 1.07 -5.87 -6.52
N VAL A 233 0.99 -7.16 -6.85
CA VAL A 233 1.25 -7.65 -8.21
C VAL A 233 0.17 -7.16 -9.17
N GLY A 234 -1.11 -7.21 -8.77
CA GLY A 234 -2.23 -6.75 -9.58
C GLY A 234 -2.18 -5.25 -9.87
N GLY A 235 -1.77 -4.44 -8.90
CA GLY A 235 -1.60 -3.00 -9.09
C GLY A 235 -0.50 -2.67 -10.09
N TYR A 236 0.66 -3.34 -9.99
CA TYR A 236 1.74 -3.18 -10.95
C TYR A 236 1.34 -3.69 -12.35
N ALA A 237 0.65 -4.85 -12.43
CA ALA A 237 0.13 -5.38 -13.68
C ALA A 237 -0.88 -4.41 -14.33
N ALA A 238 -1.82 -3.87 -13.55
CA ALA A 238 -2.78 -2.90 -14.05
C ALA A 238 -2.10 -1.63 -14.59
N ALA A 239 -1.13 -1.06 -13.86
CA ALA A 239 -0.36 0.10 -14.29
C ALA A 239 0.38 -0.17 -15.60
N SER A 240 1.09 -1.29 -15.70
CA SER A 240 1.87 -1.65 -16.89
C SER A 240 1.00 -1.98 -18.11
N LEU A 241 -0.18 -2.60 -17.91
CA LEU A 241 -1.14 -2.86 -18.99
C LEU A 241 -1.76 -1.56 -19.51
N ILE A 242 -2.15 -0.64 -18.61
CA ILE A 242 -2.66 0.67 -18.99
C ILE A 242 -1.59 1.45 -19.77
N ALA A 243 -0.33 1.42 -19.28
CA ALA A 243 0.79 2.03 -19.98
C ALA A 243 0.98 1.41 -21.39
N ALA A 244 1.00 0.09 -21.49
CA ALA A 244 1.19 -0.61 -22.77
C ALA A 244 0.12 -0.30 -23.83
N TRP A 245 -1.13 -0.07 -23.41
CA TRP A 245 -2.25 0.08 -24.33
C TRP A 245 -2.68 1.54 -24.57
N LEU A 246 -2.66 2.37 -23.53
CA LEU A 246 -3.19 3.73 -23.62
C LEU A 246 -2.11 4.79 -23.84
N GLU A 247 -0.90 4.61 -23.30
CA GLU A 247 0.17 5.59 -23.42
C GLU A 247 0.59 5.88 -24.87
N PRO A 248 0.68 4.87 -25.79
CA PRO A 248 1.00 5.13 -27.19
C PRO A 248 -0.02 6.03 -27.91
N VAL A 249 -1.27 6.05 -27.42
CA VAL A 249 -2.37 6.83 -28.02
C VAL A 249 -2.56 8.19 -27.35
N PHE A 250 -2.44 8.24 -26.00
CA PHE A 250 -2.83 9.40 -25.20
C PHE A 250 -1.67 10.00 -24.39
N SER A 251 -0.41 9.63 -24.69
CA SER A 251 0.77 10.03 -23.91
C SER A 251 0.74 9.48 -22.47
N TRP A 252 1.85 9.62 -21.74
CA TRP A 252 2.02 9.23 -20.33
C TRP A 252 0.97 9.83 -19.40
N ARG A 253 0.37 10.94 -19.80
CA ARG A 253 -0.62 11.69 -19.02
C ARG A 253 -1.90 10.91 -18.75
N ILE A 254 -2.25 9.97 -19.65
CA ILE A 254 -3.44 9.12 -19.50
C ILE A 254 -3.37 8.23 -18.26
N LEU A 255 -2.17 7.85 -17.82
CA LEU A 255 -1.97 7.03 -16.64
C LEU A 255 -2.51 7.69 -15.36
N TRP A 256 -2.50 9.00 -15.30
CA TRP A 256 -3.10 9.77 -14.22
C TRP A 256 -4.63 9.85 -14.35
N LEU A 257 -5.12 10.16 -15.54
CA LEU A 257 -6.56 10.27 -15.78
C LEU A 257 -7.28 8.94 -15.62
N ALA A 258 -6.66 7.81 -15.95
CA ALA A 258 -7.18 6.46 -15.71
C ALA A 258 -7.45 6.17 -14.22
N ASN A 259 -6.87 6.94 -13.31
CA ASN A 259 -7.17 6.83 -11.87
C ASN A 259 -8.54 7.42 -11.49
N LEU A 260 -9.17 8.23 -12.33
CA LEU A 260 -10.52 8.73 -12.06
C LEU A 260 -11.55 7.61 -12.01
N PRO A 261 -11.75 6.78 -13.05
CA PRO A 261 -12.73 5.69 -12.99
C PRO A 261 -12.36 4.64 -11.92
N SER A 262 -11.08 4.33 -11.73
CA SER A 262 -10.66 3.38 -10.70
C SER A 262 -10.91 3.91 -9.28
N GLY A 263 -10.66 5.18 -9.02
CA GLY A 263 -10.96 5.82 -7.74
C GLY A 263 -12.46 5.87 -7.45
N LEU A 264 -13.29 6.16 -8.45
CA LEU A 264 -14.74 6.09 -8.32
C LEU A 264 -15.23 4.67 -8.04
N LEU A 265 -14.65 3.67 -8.71
CA LEU A 265 -14.91 2.26 -8.40
C LEU A 265 -14.58 1.94 -6.94
N LEU A 266 -13.47 2.45 -6.41
CA LEU A 266 -13.09 2.27 -5.01
C LEU A 266 -14.11 2.90 -4.05
N VAL A 267 -14.62 4.10 -4.35
CA VAL A 267 -15.71 4.72 -3.58
C VAL A 267 -16.97 3.85 -3.61
N MET A 268 -17.36 3.32 -4.77
CA MET A 268 -18.51 2.41 -4.90
C MET A 268 -18.33 1.10 -4.12
N LEU A 269 -17.13 0.51 -4.18
CA LEU A 269 -16.78 -0.70 -3.43
C LEU A 269 -16.85 -0.47 -1.91
N GLY A 270 -16.73 0.76 -1.46
CA GLY A 270 -16.93 1.13 -0.06
C GLY A 270 -18.30 0.71 0.51
N ALA A 271 -19.32 0.54 -0.32
CA ALA A 271 -20.63 0.01 0.12
C ALA A 271 -20.50 -1.44 0.65
N PHE A 272 -19.56 -2.21 0.13
CA PHE A 272 -19.32 -3.62 0.50
C PHE A 272 -18.30 -3.79 1.63
N ILE A 273 -17.57 -2.74 1.99
CA ILE A 273 -16.63 -2.74 3.10
C ILE A 273 -17.40 -2.55 4.40
N PRO A 274 -17.35 -3.51 5.35
CA PRO A 274 -17.96 -3.35 6.66
C PRO A 274 -17.17 -2.35 7.51
N GLU A 275 -17.84 -1.70 8.47
CA GLU A 275 -17.12 -0.99 9.51
C GLU A 275 -16.67 -1.98 10.59
N SER A 276 -15.58 -1.66 11.28
CA SER A 276 -15.07 -2.48 12.39
C SER A 276 -16.12 -2.64 13.50
N ALA A 277 -16.37 -3.87 13.94
CA ALA A 277 -17.29 -4.15 15.04
C ALA A 277 -16.87 -3.43 16.33
N LYS A 278 -15.58 -3.38 16.62
CA LYS A 278 -14.98 -2.63 17.73
C LYS A 278 -15.38 -1.15 17.69
N PHE A 279 -15.23 -0.54 16.54
CA PHE A 279 -15.55 0.86 16.33
C PHE A 279 -17.05 1.15 16.46
N LEU A 280 -17.90 0.24 15.97
CA LEU A 280 -19.36 0.36 16.08
C LEU A 280 -19.82 0.27 17.54
N VAL A 281 -19.26 -0.66 18.33
CA VAL A 281 -19.56 -0.78 19.78
C VAL A 281 -19.12 0.47 20.55
N ALA A 282 -17.90 0.96 20.28
CA ALA A 282 -17.38 2.17 20.91
C ALA A 282 -18.28 3.41 20.65
N ARG A 283 -19.05 3.39 19.56
CA ARG A 283 -20.01 4.45 19.19
C ARG A 283 -21.45 4.20 19.67
N GLY A 284 -21.69 3.16 20.44
CA GLY A 284 -23.02 2.77 20.88
C GLY A 284 -23.93 2.22 19.76
N ARG A 285 -23.38 1.91 18.57
CA ARG A 285 -24.10 1.32 17.42
C ARG A 285 -24.15 -0.22 17.56
N GLN A 286 -24.63 -0.70 18.70
CA GLN A 286 -24.60 -2.12 19.09
C GLN A 286 -25.35 -3.02 18.11
N ALA A 287 -26.51 -2.59 17.59
CA ALA A 287 -27.29 -3.36 16.62
C ALA A 287 -26.54 -3.61 15.30
N GLU A 288 -25.76 -2.65 14.85
CA GLU A 288 -24.93 -2.79 13.64
C GLU A 288 -23.69 -3.63 13.93
N ALA A 289 -23.06 -3.44 15.08
CA ALA A 289 -21.97 -4.30 15.53
C ALA A 289 -22.39 -5.76 15.61
N ALA A 290 -23.56 -6.05 16.19
CA ALA A 290 -24.12 -7.40 16.26
C ALA A 290 -24.32 -8.02 14.85
N LYS A 291 -24.78 -7.25 13.87
CA LYS A 291 -24.92 -7.73 12.48
C LYS A 291 -23.58 -8.05 11.84
N VAL A 292 -22.55 -7.23 12.08
CA VAL A 292 -21.19 -7.49 11.59
C VAL A 292 -20.61 -8.72 12.26
N MET A 293 -20.72 -8.81 13.60
CA MET A 293 -20.23 -9.97 14.36
C MET A 293 -20.90 -11.27 13.92
N ALA A 294 -22.23 -11.28 13.75
CA ALA A 294 -22.95 -12.46 13.29
C ALA A 294 -22.53 -12.89 11.88
N ARG A 295 -22.20 -11.93 10.99
CA ARG A 295 -21.77 -12.21 9.62
C ARG A 295 -20.37 -12.81 9.53
N PHE A 296 -19.45 -12.40 10.41
CA PHE A 296 -18.05 -12.82 10.41
C PHE A 296 -17.68 -13.78 11.55
N GLY A 297 -18.65 -14.19 12.37
CA GLY A 297 -18.40 -15.08 13.51
C GLY A 297 -17.45 -14.48 14.56
N SER A 298 -17.35 -13.15 14.63
CA SER A 298 -16.47 -12.45 15.57
C SER A 298 -17.24 -11.91 16.76
N GLY A 299 -16.56 -11.74 17.91
CA GLY A 299 -17.10 -11.13 19.11
C GLY A 299 -16.30 -9.88 19.53
N VAL A 300 -16.97 -8.91 20.15
CA VAL A 300 -16.32 -7.77 20.81
C VAL A 300 -16.42 -7.96 22.30
N HIS A 301 -15.30 -7.88 23.00
CA HIS A 301 -15.23 -7.96 24.47
C HIS A 301 -14.42 -6.78 25.02
N ARG A 302 -14.65 -6.49 26.30
CA ARG A 302 -13.78 -5.53 27.01
C ARG A 302 -12.44 -6.20 27.29
N ILE A 303 -11.38 -5.42 27.12
CA ILE A 303 -10.03 -5.85 27.43
C ILE A 303 -9.96 -6.12 28.93
N THR A 304 -9.60 -7.34 29.31
CA THR A 304 -9.44 -7.71 30.71
C THR A 304 -8.20 -7.05 31.33
N PRO A 305 -8.14 -6.91 32.67
CA PRO A 305 -6.91 -6.43 33.34
C PRO A 305 -5.68 -7.27 32.98
N ALA A 306 -5.84 -8.58 32.80
CA ALA A 306 -4.78 -9.49 32.36
C ALA A 306 -4.30 -9.16 30.94
N GLU A 307 -5.20 -8.92 30.00
CA GLU A 307 -4.85 -8.48 28.63
C GLU A 307 -4.21 -7.09 28.62
N THR A 308 -4.65 -6.19 29.51
CA THR A 308 -4.02 -4.87 29.68
C THR A 308 -2.60 -4.99 30.22
N ALA A 309 -2.40 -5.85 31.22
CA ALA A 309 -1.07 -6.14 31.75
C ALA A 309 -0.17 -6.79 30.68
N ALA A 310 -0.71 -7.73 29.88
CA ALA A 310 0.00 -8.35 28.76
C ALA A 310 0.38 -7.36 27.66
N ARG A 311 -0.41 -6.29 27.44
CA ARG A 311 -0.08 -5.21 26.50
C ARG A 311 1.04 -4.31 27.02
N GLY A 312 1.17 -4.14 28.33
CA GLY A 312 2.15 -3.30 29.00
C GLY A 312 2.07 -1.81 28.60
N PRO A 313 2.90 -0.95 29.16
CA PRO A 313 2.93 0.45 28.81
C PRO A 313 3.44 0.63 27.36
N ALA A 314 2.82 1.55 26.61
CA ALA A 314 3.20 1.88 25.23
C ALA A 314 4.67 2.37 25.10
N THR A 315 5.27 2.79 26.21
CA THR A 315 6.64 3.30 26.31
C THR A 315 7.67 2.24 26.69
N ALA A 316 7.28 0.97 26.91
CA ALA A 316 8.23 -0.08 27.28
C ALA A 316 9.39 -0.17 26.27
N PRO A 317 10.66 -0.17 26.70
CA PRO A 317 11.80 -0.28 25.81
C PRO A 317 11.77 -1.64 25.10
N MET A 318 12.17 -1.63 23.83
CA MET A 318 12.31 -2.86 23.07
C MET A 318 13.50 -3.64 23.63
N ALA A 319 13.26 -4.82 24.20
CA ALA A 319 14.30 -5.61 24.84
C ALA A 319 15.42 -5.97 23.83
N ARG A 320 16.68 -5.98 24.30
CA ARG A 320 17.85 -6.36 23.48
C ARG A 320 17.67 -7.72 22.80
N ALA A 321 16.89 -8.62 23.42
CA ALA A 321 16.55 -9.93 22.86
C ALA A 321 15.87 -9.88 21.47
N TYR A 322 15.19 -8.79 21.14
CA TYR A 322 14.50 -8.62 19.85
C TYR A 322 15.30 -7.80 18.83
N ALA A 323 16.43 -7.21 19.21
CA ALA A 323 17.20 -6.29 18.37
C ALA A 323 17.66 -6.95 17.06
N GLY A 324 18.20 -8.20 17.13
CA GLY A 324 18.64 -8.92 15.94
C GLY A 324 17.50 -9.23 14.97
N LYS A 325 16.34 -9.61 15.48
CA LYS A 325 15.15 -9.86 14.67
C LYS A 325 14.63 -8.57 14.03
N LEU A 326 14.57 -7.49 14.81
CA LEU A 326 14.14 -6.18 14.29
C LEU A 326 15.11 -5.67 13.22
N ALA A 327 16.42 -5.80 13.44
CA ALA A 327 17.43 -5.42 12.45
C ALA A 327 17.29 -6.22 11.14
N ALA A 328 17.09 -7.54 11.24
CA ALA A 328 16.87 -8.40 10.07
C ALA A 328 15.66 -7.97 9.24
N LEU A 329 14.52 -7.75 9.90
CA LEU A 329 13.27 -7.35 9.23
C LEU A 329 13.34 -5.91 8.71
N SER A 330 13.99 -5.01 9.44
CA SER A 330 14.23 -3.62 8.99
C SER A 330 15.11 -3.58 7.75
N LEU A 331 16.20 -4.35 7.72
CA LEU A 331 17.08 -4.43 6.55
C LEU A 331 16.33 -5.05 5.35
N THR A 332 15.55 -6.11 5.56
CA THR A 332 14.71 -6.70 4.52
C THR A 332 13.73 -5.66 3.96
N ALA A 333 13.10 -4.85 4.82
CA ALA A 333 12.19 -3.79 4.43
C ALA A 333 12.88 -2.70 3.59
N ILE A 334 14.06 -2.24 4.02
CA ILE A 334 14.85 -1.23 3.30
C ILE A 334 15.24 -1.77 1.92
N CYS A 335 15.74 -3.01 1.85
CA CYS A 335 16.12 -3.64 0.59
C CYS A 335 14.92 -3.81 -0.33
N TRP A 336 13.75 -4.16 0.20
CA TRP A 336 12.51 -4.18 -0.56
C TRP A 336 12.20 -2.80 -1.16
N GLY A 337 12.33 -1.73 -0.37
CA GLY A 337 12.14 -0.36 -0.84
C GLY A 337 13.10 0.05 -1.95
N LEU A 338 14.37 -0.36 -1.84
CA LEU A 338 15.39 -0.16 -2.86
C LEU A 338 15.04 -0.90 -4.17
N VAL A 339 14.56 -2.14 -4.10
CA VAL A 339 14.13 -2.89 -5.29
C VAL A 339 12.93 -2.21 -5.96
N ASN A 340 11.86 -1.90 -5.20
CA ASN A 340 10.63 -1.41 -5.78
C ASN A 340 10.71 0.04 -6.26
N PHE A 341 11.28 0.92 -5.45
CA PHE A 341 11.32 2.36 -5.73
C PHE A 341 12.69 2.83 -6.27
N GLY A 342 13.73 2.00 -6.14
CA GLY A 342 15.04 2.26 -6.74
C GLY A 342 15.19 1.60 -8.11
N LEU A 343 14.95 0.28 -8.20
CA LEU A 343 15.21 -0.47 -9.43
C LEU A 343 13.97 -0.58 -10.33
N LEU A 344 12.86 -1.15 -9.82
CA LEU A 344 11.67 -1.42 -10.65
C LEU A 344 10.99 -0.15 -11.13
N LEU A 345 11.01 0.92 -10.34
CA LEU A 345 10.45 2.22 -10.73
C LEU A 345 11.19 2.83 -11.93
N TRP A 346 12.51 2.66 -12.03
CA TRP A 346 13.34 3.20 -13.10
C TRP A 346 13.52 2.25 -14.28
N LEU A 347 13.02 1.02 -14.17
CA LEU A 347 13.23 0.00 -15.20
C LEU A 347 12.67 0.39 -16.57
N PRO A 348 11.51 1.06 -16.71
CA PRO A 348 11.06 1.57 -18.02
C PRO A 348 12.08 2.51 -18.68
N VAL A 349 12.66 3.45 -17.92
CA VAL A 349 13.70 4.38 -18.41
C VAL A 349 14.95 3.61 -18.87
N GLU A 350 15.38 2.61 -18.12
CA GLU A 350 16.55 1.80 -18.44
C GLU A 350 16.34 0.93 -19.69
N LEU A 351 15.13 0.42 -19.90
CA LEU A 351 14.78 -0.33 -21.11
C LEU A 351 14.77 0.57 -22.34
N ILE A 352 14.23 1.79 -22.22
CA ILE A 352 14.26 2.77 -23.31
C ILE A 352 15.71 3.17 -23.64
N ALA A 353 16.56 3.39 -22.64
CA ALA A 353 17.97 3.68 -22.84
C ALA A 353 18.72 2.55 -23.58
N ARG A 354 18.21 1.32 -23.53
CA ARG A 354 18.70 0.16 -24.29
C ARG A 354 18.08 -0.01 -25.68
N GLY A 355 17.29 0.98 -26.15
CA GLY A 355 16.71 1.01 -27.48
C GLY A 355 15.32 0.35 -27.60
N TYR A 356 14.69 -0.09 -26.49
CA TYR A 356 13.30 -0.51 -26.53
C TYR A 356 12.37 0.71 -26.66
N SER A 357 11.29 0.58 -27.43
CA SER A 357 10.25 1.61 -27.41
C SER A 357 9.50 1.59 -26.07
N MET A 358 8.82 2.68 -25.72
CA MET A 358 7.99 2.77 -24.50
C MET A 358 6.91 1.68 -24.50
N GLU A 359 6.25 1.45 -25.63
CA GLU A 359 5.24 0.41 -25.79
C GLU A 359 5.80 -0.99 -25.50
N VAL A 360 6.96 -1.32 -26.09
CA VAL A 360 7.62 -2.62 -25.89
C VAL A 360 8.05 -2.78 -24.45
N SER A 361 8.64 -1.75 -23.85
CA SER A 361 9.05 -1.73 -22.44
C SER A 361 7.87 -2.02 -21.51
N SER A 362 6.75 -1.32 -21.69
CA SER A 362 5.54 -1.50 -20.90
C SER A 362 4.91 -2.90 -21.09
N ARG A 363 4.92 -3.43 -22.31
CA ARG A 363 4.44 -4.80 -22.59
C ARG A 363 5.32 -5.87 -21.93
N LEU A 364 6.64 -5.72 -21.95
CA LEU A 364 7.56 -6.64 -21.30
C LEU A 364 7.35 -6.65 -19.76
N LEU A 365 7.15 -5.47 -19.18
CA LEU A 365 6.88 -5.35 -17.76
C LEU A 365 5.50 -5.91 -17.38
N ALA A 366 4.48 -5.69 -18.22
CA ALA A 366 3.16 -6.28 -18.05
C ALA A 366 3.21 -7.81 -18.11
N ALA A 367 3.93 -8.37 -19.08
CA ALA A 367 4.13 -9.82 -19.19
C ALA A 367 4.80 -10.39 -17.94
N SER A 368 5.83 -9.72 -17.43
CA SER A 368 6.53 -10.10 -16.19
C SER A 368 5.58 -10.09 -14.98
N ALA A 369 4.73 -9.08 -14.86
CA ALA A 369 3.74 -8.99 -13.79
C ALA A 369 2.64 -10.07 -13.90
N LEU A 370 2.17 -10.36 -15.11
CA LEU A 370 1.18 -11.41 -15.34
C LEU A 370 1.73 -12.80 -14.99
N ILE A 371 3.00 -13.07 -15.28
CA ILE A 371 3.69 -14.30 -14.85
C ILE A 371 3.74 -14.37 -13.31
N ALA A 372 3.95 -13.24 -12.65
CA ALA A 372 4.02 -13.18 -11.20
C ALA A 372 2.67 -13.34 -10.49
N LEU A 373 1.55 -13.03 -11.16
CA LEU A 373 0.22 -13.01 -10.53
C LEU A 373 -0.22 -14.38 -9.95
N PRO A 374 -0.09 -15.51 -10.65
CA PRO A 374 -0.43 -16.83 -10.11
C PRO A 374 0.45 -17.24 -8.91
N THR A 375 1.69 -16.74 -8.84
CA THR A 375 2.61 -17.12 -7.77
C THR A 375 2.19 -16.57 -6.41
N VAL A 376 1.32 -15.55 -6.36
CA VAL A 376 0.79 -15.02 -5.11
C VAL A 376 -0.02 -16.08 -4.35
N PHE A 377 -0.80 -16.90 -5.06
CA PHE A 377 -1.55 -17.99 -4.44
C PHE A 377 -0.59 -19.04 -3.86
N LEU A 378 0.48 -19.35 -4.59
CA LEU A 378 1.52 -20.25 -4.10
C LEU A 378 2.19 -19.69 -2.85
N VAL A 379 2.55 -18.41 -2.84
CA VAL A 379 3.19 -17.73 -1.69
C VAL A 379 2.26 -17.79 -0.47
N ALA A 380 0.97 -17.46 -0.63
CA ALA A 380 0.00 -17.53 0.45
C ALA A 380 -0.18 -18.96 0.98
N TRP A 381 -0.21 -19.95 0.08
CA TRP A 381 -0.31 -21.35 0.45
C TRP A 381 0.93 -21.86 1.19
N ILE A 382 2.14 -21.55 0.69
CA ILE A 382 3.41 -21.93 1.34
C ILE A 382 3.52 -21.28 2.72
N TYR A 383 3.14 -20.01 2.85
CA TYR A 383 3.12 -19.30 4.13
C TYR A 383 2.22 -20.00 5.16
N HIS A 384 1.05 -20.48 4.72
CA HIS A 384 0.10 -21.17 5.58
C HIS A 384 0.48 -22.63 5.85
N ALA A 385 0.85 -23.38 4.80
CA ALA A 385 0.95 -24.84 4.86
C ALA A 385 2.36 -25.34 5.24
N TRP A 386 3.41 -24.57 4.95
CA TRP A 386 4.79 -25.03 5.14
C TRP A 386 5.49 -24.32 6.30
N SER A 387 5.80 -23.03 6.17
CA SER A 387 6.57 -22.30 7.18
C SER A 387 6.52 -20.80 6.90
N THR A 388 6.19 -19.99 7.88
CA THR A 388 6.19 -18.53 7.77
C THR A 388 7.60 -17.99 7.57
N LYS A 389 8.57 -18.49 8.34
CA LYS A 389 9.99 -18.11 8.23
C LYS A 389 10.60 -18.52 6.90
N LYS A 390 10.48 -19.80 6.51
CA LYS A 390 11.09 -20.31 5.27
C LYS A 390 10.48 -19.68 4.04
N SER A 391 9.18 -19.36 4.06
CA SER A 391 8.51 -18.64 2.96
C SER A 391 9.09 -17.24 2.75
N LEU A 392 9.34 -16.50 3.83
CA LEU A 392 10.00 -15.19 3.74
C LEU A 392 11.44 -15.32 3.21
N LEU A 393 12.21 -16.30 3.70
CA LEU A 393 13.57 -16.57 3.21
C LEU A 393 13.56 -16.94 1.72
N ALA A 394 12.61 -17.76 1.29
CA ALA A 394 12.44 -18.12 -0.13
C ALA A 394 12.15 -16.88 -1.00
N ALA A 395 11.28 -15.98 -0.55
CA ALA A 395 10.99 -14.74 -1.28
C ALA A 395 12.23 -13.84 -1.40
N ILE A 396 13.03 -13.72 -0.33
CA ILE A 396 14.30 -12.98 -0.37
C ILE A 396 15.28 -13.64 -1.35
N ALA A 397 15.38 -14.97 -1.34
CA ALA A 397 16.24 -15.72 -2.27
C ALA A 397 15.80 -15.55 -3.73
N VAL A 398 14.49 -15.59 -4.01
CA VAL A 398 13.94 -15.33 -5.36
C VAL A 398 14.25 -13.90 -5.80
N THR A 399 14.17 -12.92 -4.89
CA THR A 399 14.57 -11.54 -5.20
C THR A 399 16.05 -11.44 -5.56
N LEU A 400 16.92 -12.14 -4.82
CA LEU A 400 18.35 -12.23 -5.14
C LEU A 400 18.61 -12.85 -6.50
N LEU A 401 17.88 -13.91 -6.86
CA LEU A 401 17.95 -14.51 -8.21
C LEU A 401 17.51 -13.51 -9.28
N GLY A 402 16.45 -12.74 -9.02
CA GLY A 402 16.02 -11.68 -9.90
C GLY A 402 17.08 -10.58 -10.08
N LEU A 403 17.74 -10.15 -8.97
CA LEU A 403 18.85 -9.19 -9.02
C LEU A 403 20.06 -9.73 -9.80
N ALA A 404 20.41 -11.01 -9.61
CA ALA A 404 21.45 -11.67 -10.40
C ALA A 404 21.07 -11.74 -11.88
N GLY A 405 19.80 -11.98 -12.20
CA GLY A 405 19.28 -11.95 -13.55
C GLY A 405 19.35 -10.55 -14.18
N VAL A 406 19.05 -9.50 -13.42
CA VAL A 406 19.21 -8.10 -13.86
C VAL A 406 20.68 -7.74 -14.08
N LEU A 407 21.57 -8.22 -13.22
CA LEU A 407 23.00 -8.05 -13.41
C LEU A 407 23.46 -8.75 -14.71
N TRP A 408 23.01 -9.99 -14.93
CA TRP A 408 23.29 -10.71 -16.17
C TRP A 408 22.74 -9.98 -17.40
N LEU A 409 21.49 -9.48 -17.32
CA LEU A 409 20.88 -8.65 -18.36
C LEU A 409 21.71 -7.39 -18.65
N ALA A 410 22.31 -6.79 -17.62
CA ALA A 410 23.15 -5.61 -17.76
C ALA A 410 24.48 -5.88 -18.47
N LEU A 411 24.97 -7.12 -18.40
CA LEU A 411 26.25 -7.55 -18.96
C LEU A 411 26.10 -8.28 -20.30
N SER A 412 24.88 -8.61 -20.72
CA SER A 412 24.61 -9.41 -21.93
C SER A 412 23.79 -8.61 -22.93
N ASP A 413 24.24 -8.54 -24.19
CA ASP A 413 23.48 -7.92 -25.26
C ASP A 413 22.38 -8.88 -25.76
N GLY A 414 21.16 -8.34 -25.96
CA GLY A 414 20.03 -9.08 -26.55
C GLY A 414 19.29 -10.05 -25.61
N ALA A 415 19.63 -10.11 -24.33
CA ALA A 415 18.92 -10.95 -23.38
C ALA A 415 17.51 -10.40 -23.07
N SER A 416 16.51 -11.29 -22.97
CA SER A 416 15.14 -10.90 -22.61
C SER A 416 15.03 -10.48 -21.14
N PRO A 417 14.45 -9.31 -20.83
CA PRO A 417 14.27 -8.85 -19.46
C PRO A 417 13.10 -9.54 -18.73
N ILE A 418 12.24 -10.31 -19.40
CA ILE A 418 11.00 -10.85 -18.84
C ILE A 418 11.27 -11.71 -17.59
N LEU A 419 12.15 -12.70 -17.70
CA LEU A 419 12.39 -13.64 -16.59
C LEU A 419 13.08 -12.98 -15.39
N PRO A 420 14.17 -12.20 -15.54
CA PRO A 420 14.76 -11.45 -14.43
C PRO A 420 13.77 -10.54 -13.72
N VAL A 421 12.97 -9.81 -14.48
CA VAL A 421 11.96 -8.88 -13.95
C VAL A 421 10.82 -9.64 -13.28
N ALA A 422 10.33 -10.73 -13.87
CA ALA A 422 9.32 -11.59 -13.23
C ALA A 422 9.81 -12.13 -11.88
N LEU A 423 11.05 -12.59 -11.78
CA LEU A 423 11.65 -13.05 -10.52
C LEU A 423 11.73 -11.92 -9.48
N LEU A 424 12.11 -10.70 -9.91
CA LEU A 424 12.09 -9.53 -9.03
C LEU A 424 10.68 -9.22 -8.53
N ILE A 425 9.69 -9.24 -9.41
CA ILE A 425 8.29 -8.95 -9.06
C ILE A 425 7.78 -10.04 -8.10
N VAL A 426 8.00 -11.33 -8.39
CA VAL A 426 7.59 -12.44 -7.53
C VAL A 426 8.23 -12.35 -6.15
N GLY A 427 9.56 -12.19 -6.12
CA GLY A 427 10.31 -12.15 -4.86
C GLY A 427 9.97 -10.92 -4.03
N SER A 428 10.04 -9.72 -4.62
CA SER A 428 9.80 -8.46 -3.89
C SER A 428 8.35 -8.34 -3.40
N ASN A 429 7.36 -8.73 -4.22
CA ASN A 429 5.96 -8.73 -3.79
C ASN A 429 5.69 -9.84 -2.76
N GLY A 430 6.34 -10.99 -2.87
CA GLY A 430 6.34 -12.02 -1.83
C GLY A 430 6.88 -11.48 -0.50
N ILE A 431 7.99 -10.75 -0.52
CA ILE A 431 8.55 -10.12 0.69
C ILE A 431 7.51 -9.21 1.33
N ILE A 432 6.98 -8.22 0.62
CA ILE A 432 6.09 -7.21 1.25
C ILE A 432 4.77 -7.84 1.71
N ALA A 433 4.23 -8.80 0.98
CA ALA A 433 3.02 -9.51 1.36
C ALA A 433 3.17 -10.24 2.71
N MET A 434 4.34 -10.84 2.96
CA MET A 434 4.64 -11.60 4.18
C MET A 434 5.26 -10.76 5.29
N LEU A 435 5.99 -9.70 4.97
CA LEU A 435 6.86 -8.97 5.91
C LEU A 435 6.08 -8.38 7.08
N LEU A 436 4.97 -7.71 6.83
CA LEU A 436 4.17 -7.09 7.89
C LEU A 436 3.39 -8.13 8.71
N PRO A 437 2.69 -9.12 8.12
CA PRO A 437 2.11 -10.23 8.86
C PRO A 437 3.14 -10.98 9.71
N TYR A 438 4.27 -11.36 9.13
CA TYR A 438 5.34 -12.06 9.84
C TYR A 438 5.94 -11.22 10.99
N THR A 439 6.09 -9.90 10.78
CA THR A 439 6.51 -8.99 11.86
C THR A 439 5.49 -9.00 12.99
N ALA A 440 4.21 -8.86 12.67
CA ALA A 440 3.14 -8.87 13.68
C ALA A 440 3.08 -10.18 14.47
N GLU A 441 3.37 -11.32 13.84
CA GLU A 441 3.42 -12.64 14.46
C GLU A 441 4.72 -12.90 15.24
N SER A 442 5.79 -12.17 14.95
CA SER A 442 7.13 -12.41 15.50
C SER A 442 7.43 -11.65 16.79
N PHE A 443 6.61 -10.67 17.16
CA PHE A 443 6.83 -9.83 18.34
C PHE A 443 5.71 -9.95 19.34
N PRO A 444 6.02 -9.86 20.68
CA PRO A 444 5.02 -9.86 21.75
C PRO A 444 3.98 -8.74 21.58
N LEU A 445 2.80 -8.95 22.15
CA LEU A 445 1.68 -8.00 22.08
C LEU A 445 2.08 -6.56 22.48
N ARG A 446 2.94 -6.44 23.51
CA ARG A 446 3.42 -5.15 24.06
C ARG A 446 4.11 -4.26 23.03
N ILE A 447 4.92 -4.84 22.15
CA ILE A 447 5.77 -4.08 21.21
C ILE A 447 5.40 -4.34 19.75
N ARG A 448 4.42 -5.22 19.47
CA ARG A 448 4.01 -5.65 18.12
C ARG A 448 3.69 -4.48 17.19
N GLY A 449 2.80 -3.57 17.62
CA GLY A 449 2.39 -2.43 16.82
C GLY A 449 3.57 -1.51 16.48
N ARG A 450 4.46 -1.26 17.44
CA ARG A 450 5.68 -0.45 17.25
C ARG A 450 6.67 -1.11 16.29
N ALA A 451 6.90 -2.42 16.46
CA ALA A 451 7.78 -3.18 15.57
C ALA A 451 7.24 -3.22 14.14
N THR A 452 5.94 -3.48 13.97
CA THR A 452 5.31 -3.52 12.64
C THR A 452 5.32 -2.13 11.98
N GLY A 453 5.00 -1.07 12.73
CA GLY A 453 5.06 0.31 12.24
C GLY A 453 6.48 0.72 11.83
N TRP A 454 7.49 0.35 12.64
CA TRP A 454 8.89 0.60 12.31
C TRP A 454 9.33 -0.11 11.02
N VAL A 455 9.04 -1.40 10.87
CA VAL A 455 9.37 -2.18 9.67
C VAL A 455 8.65 -1.62 8.44
N ALA A 456 7.39 -1.21 8.58
CA ALA A 456 6.64 -0.54 7.53
C ALA A 456 7.29 0.81 7.13
N ALA A 457 7.77 1.60 8.08
CA ALA A 457 8.52 2.83 7.80
C ALA A 457 9.84 2.53 7.07
N CYS A 458 10.59 1.52 7.50
CA CYS A 458 11.82 1.08 6.84
C CYS A 458 11.60 0.72 5.36
N SER A 459 10.46 0.14 5.01
CA SER A 459 10.14 -0.19 3.61
C SER A 459 10.02 1.06 2.71
N LYS A 460 9.59 2.19 3.26
CA LYS A 460 9.52 3.46 2.54
C LYS A 460 10.86 4.20 2.53
N LEU A 461 11.62 4.09 3.62
CA LEU A 461 12.95 4.71 3.71
C LEU A 461 13.91 4.20 2.63
N GLY A 462 13.86 2.91 2.27
CA GLY A 462 14.65 2.39 1.15
C GLY A 462 14.36 3.11 -0.16
N GLY A 463 13.08 3.37 -0.45
CA GLY A 463 12.66 4.13 -1.63
C GLY A 463 13.09 5.61 -1.57
N VAL A 464 12.86 6.26 -0.43
CA VAL A 464 13.29 7.67 -0.22
C VAL A 464 14.80 7.80 -0.44
N PHE A 465 15.59 6.86 0.10
CA PHE A 465 17.04 6.85 -0.07
C PHE A 465 17.45 6.69 -1.54
N ALA A 466 16.81 5.76 -2.28
CA ALA A 466 17.10 5.57 -3.70
C ALA A 466 16.82 6.84 -4.52
N GLN A 467 15.69 7.51 -4.27
CA GLN A 467 15.34 8.74 -4.97
C GLN A 467 16.22 9.93 -4.55
N ALA A 468 16.64 10.00 -3.28
CA ALA A 468 17.57 11.02 -2.82
C ALA A 468 18.92 10.93 -3.54
N LEU A 469 19.46 9.71 -3.73
CA LEU A 469 20.68 9.49 -4.52
C LEU A 469 20.49 9.94 -5.98
N ALA A 470 19.34 9.64 -6.58
CA ALA A 470 19.04 10.05 -7.95
C ALA A 470 18.98 11.58 -8.09
N ILE A 471 18.39 12.30 -7.14
CA ILE A 471 18.36 13.77 -7.10
C ILE A 471 19.79 14.35 -6.99
N MET A 472 20.67 13.70 -6.25
CA MET A 472 22.07 14.09 -6.10
C MET A 472 22.93 13.75 -7.33
N ALA A 473 22.33 13.32 -8.43
CA ALA A 473 22.99 12.84 -9.64
C ALA A 473 23.88 11.59 -9.41
N ILE A 474 23.68 10.88 -8.31
CA ILE A 474 24.32 9.60 -8.04
C ILE A 474 23.43 8.51 -8.62
N ILE A 475 23.51 8.34 -9.94
CA ILE A 475 22.70 7.35 -10.68
C ILE A 475 23.62 6.22 -11.11
N PRO A 476 23.65 5.11 -10.36
CA PRO A 476 24.47 3.97 -10.74
C PRO A 476 23.91 3.31 -12.02
N THR A 477 24.77 2.71 -12.81
CA THR A 477 24.32 1.84 -13.92
C THR A 477 23.44 0.70 -13.38
N LEU A 478 22.64 0.08 -14.26
CA LEU A 478 21.76 -1.02 -13.90
C LEU A 478 22.52 -2.17 -13.18
N ALA A 479 23.74 -2.49 -13.65
CA ALA A 479 24.60 -3.48 -13.03
C ALA A 479 25.03 -3.10 -11.61
N VAL A 480 25.48 -1.86 -11.44
CA VAL A 480 25.91 -1.34 -10.12
C VAL A 480 24.74 -1.27 -9.18
N SER A 481 23.57 -0.82 -9.65
CA SER A 481 22.33 -0.78 -8.85
C SER A 481 21.93 -2.17 -8.36
N ALA A 482 21.98 -3.18 -9.25
CA ALA A 482 21.68 -4.56 -8.88
C ALA A 482 22.64 -5.09 -7.81
N LEU A 483 23.95 -4.84 -7.94
CA LEU A 483 24.96 -5.24 -6.95
C LEU A 483 24.82 -4.51 -5.61
N MET A 484 24.59 -3.18 -5.64
CA MET A 484 24.39 -2.38 -4.43
C MET A 484 23.17 -2.83 -3.62
N ILE A 485 22.14 -3.36 -4.28
CA ILE A 485 20.96 -3.90 -3.60
C ILE A 485 21.17 -5.36 -3.21
N ALA A 486 21.83 -6.17 -4.04
CA ALA A 486 22.05 -7.59 -3.78
C ALA A 486 22.88 -7.85 -2.51
N ALA A 487 23.90 -7.04 -2.25
CA ALA A 487 24.76 -7.23 -1.07
C ALA A 487 23.98 -7.07 0.26
N PRO A 488 23.27 -5.96 0.54
CA PRO A 488 22.47 -5.84 1.75
C PRO A 488 21.27 -6.80 1.77
N MET A 489 20.71 -7.19 0.62
CA MET A 489 19.65 -8.20 0.53
C MET A 489 20.18 -9.59 0.93
N ALA A 490 21.38 -9.98 0.51
CA ALA A 490 22.04 -11.22 0.95
C ALA A 490 22.31 -11.19 2.46
N LEU A 491 22.76 -10.05 3.00
CA LEU A 491 22.91 -9.88 4.43
C LEU A 491 21.56 -10.01 5.16
N SER A 492 20.48 -9.44 4.61
CA SER A 492 19.14 -9.57 5.19
C SER A 492 18.67 -11.02 5.22
N LEU A 493 18.98 -11.82 4.17
CA LEU A 493 18.70 -13.25 4.14
C LEU A 493 19.40 -13.98 5.27
N LEU A 494 20.70 -13.72 5.48
CA LEU A 494 21.48 -14.33 6.55
C LEU A 494 20.97 -13.94 7.94
N LEU A 495 20.67 -12.66 8.14
CA LEU A 495 20.13 -12.17 9.40
C LEU A 495 18.73 -12.74 9.67
N ALA A 496 17.84 -12.79 8.67
CA ALA A 496 16.52 -13.39 8.80
C ALA A 496 16.60 -14.91 9.05
N ALA A 497 17.54 -15.61 8.43
CA ALA A 497 17.81 -17.02 8.71
C ALA A 497 18.30 -17.22 10.15
N ARG A 498 19.17 -16.34 10.66
CA ARG A 498 19.80 -16.46 12.00
C ARG A 498 18.84 -16.05 13.12
N PHE A 499 18.13 -14.93 12.97
CA PHE A 499 17.32 -14.31 14.03
C PHE A 499 15.81 -14.49 13.84
N GLY A 500 15.34 -14.86 12.65
CA GLY A 500 13.94 -15.15 12.39
C GLY A 500 13.46 -16.37 13.17
N ARG A 501 12.21 -16.35 13.62
CA ARG A 501 11.54 -17.46 14.33
C ARG A 501 10.41 -18.01 13.46
N GLU A 502 10.14 -19.32 13.56
CA GLU A 502 8.92 -19.90 12.99
C GLU A 502 7.71 -19.44 13.82
N THR A 503 6.70 -18.92 13.15
CA THR A 503 5.49 -18.41 13.81
C THR A 503 4.26 -19.28 13.54
N ARG A 504 4.36 -20.24 12.62
CA ARG A 504 3.27 -21.14 12.28
C ARG A 504 2.87 -22.00 13.49
N GLY A 505 1.60 -21.92 13.89
CA GLY A 505 1.07 -22.68 15.01
C GLY A 505 1.60 -22.26 16.38
N ALA A 506 2.39 -21.19 16.47
CA ALA A 506 2.82 -20.65 17.75
C ALA A 506 1.71 -19.82 18.38
N ASP A 507 1.41 -20.09 19.66
CA ASP A 507 0.55 -19.18 20.42
C ASP A 507 1.31 -17.86 20.61
N LEU A 508 0.66 -16.77 20.26
CA LEU A 508 1.22 -15.43 20.40
C LEU A 508 1.45 -15.03 21.87
N ARG A 509 0.84 -15.78 22.81
CA ARG A 509 1.04 -15.66 24.26
C ARG A 509 2.39 -16.24 24.70
N ASP A 510 2.89 -17.28 24.03
CA ASP A 510 4.18 -17.92 24.30
C ASP A 510 5.40 -17.04 23.94
N LEU A 511 5.16 -15.89 23.32
CA LEU A 511 6.22 -14.92 22.97
C LEU A 511 6.61 -13.98 24.11
N ASP A 512 5.88 -14.02 25.23
CA ASP A 512 6.15 -13.18 26.40
C ASP A 512 6.93 -14.00 27.44
N PRO A 513 8.27 -13.85 27.56
CA PRO A 513 9.09 -14.64 28.50
C PRO A 513 8.73 -14.40 29.97
N GLU A 514 8.06 -13.29 30.28
CA GLU A 514 7.62 -12.94 31.64
C GLU A 514 6.20 -13.42 31.95
N GLY A 515 5.47 -13.98 30.96
CA GLY A 515 4.11 -14.53 31.11
C GLY A 515 4.04 -15.95 31.68
N HIS A 516 5.17 -16.63 31.90
CA HIS A 516 5.21 -17.99 32.44
C HIS A 516 4.96 -18.12 33.94
N VAL A 517 4.46 -17.09 34.61
CA VAL A 517 4.08 -17.15 36.04
C VAL A 517 2.60 -17.51 36.22
N PHE A 518 1.85 -17.84 35.20
CA PHE A 518 0.51 -18.42 35.36
C PHE A 518 0.57 -19.94 35.17
N ASP A 519 0.78 -20.56 36.32
CA ASP A 519 0.56 -21.94 36.76
C ASP A 519 -0.38 -22.77 35.86
N LYS A 520 0.17 -23.88 35.37
CA LYS A 520 -0.60 -25.03 34.83
C LYS A 520 -1.27 -25.88 35.94
N SER A 521 -1.49 -25.33 37.13
CA SER A 521 -2.16 -25.99 38.24
C SER A 521 -3.48 -25.30 38.54
N GLY A 522 -4.52 -25.62 37.79
CA GLY A 522 -5.85 -25.10 38.03
C GLY A 522 -6.86 -25.62 37.03
N LEU A 523 -7.03 -26.92 36.98
CA LEU A 523 -8.30 -27.61 36.68
C LEU A 523 -9.06 -27.78 37.95
#